data_f8f4a94829d3e7d2bc1a104d9c65046d
#
_entry.id   f8f4a94829d3e7d2bc1a104d9c65046d
#
_cell.length_a   1.000
_cell.length_b   1.000
_cell.length_c   1.000
_cell.angle_alpha   90.00
_cell.angle_beta   90.00
_cell.angle_gamma   90.00
#
_symmetry.space_group_name_H-M   'P 1'
#
loop_
_entity.id
_entity.type
_entity.pdbx_description
1 polymer ?
#
loop_
_entity_poly.entity_id
_entity_poly.type
_entity_poly.pdbx_seq_one_letter_code
_entity_poly.pdbx_strand_id
1 'polypeptide(L)'
;MKKLLRVTVLAWAMLPLPLLAQSKAPDYAPLTRPITVDQVPGKDIFYSIGSPGIPGKENEGNTSNAGYAVTSEGVVVFDALGTPSLGWALLQDIRKRTDKDIRYIVASHYHADHIYGLQAFRDHSRAVIIAQDHSGDYSENKETADERAEVRLEQRREALAPWVDEHTRVIPPDITFADKITITLGGKRFSLISAGPAHSSSDIMMMVEPDGVLFAGDIVQNGRIPFMNSDDVSTTHWLQGLDEVLALNPKYIIPGHGNPSAAAKEAIAFTRDYILYVRKAMSEAVANWVDFDTAYNSTDWSKYKDYPAFESNNRGNAYRIFLELEASQFKK
;
A
#
# COMPACT_ATOMS: atom_id res chain seq x y z
N MET A 1 28.13 -76.68 13.08
CA MET A 1 28.16 -75.79 11.91
C MET A 1 27.61 -74.45 12.35
N LYS A 2 28.43 -73.39 12.65
CA LYS A 2 28.01 -72.04 13.08
C LYS A 2 28.00 -71.16 11.82
N LYS A 3 26.83 -70.66 11.41
CA LYS A 3 26.66 -69.70 10.33
C LYS A 3 27.03 -68.28 10.85
N LEU A 4 28.11 -67.71 10.28
CA LEU A 4 28.44 -66.30 10.47
C LEU A 4 27.48 -65.43 9.67
N LEU A 5 26.77 -64.52 10.38
CA LEU A 5 25.96 -63.46 9.75
C LEU A 5 26.88 -62.27 9.46
N ARG A 6 27.08 -61.96 8.17
CA ARG A 6 27.80 -60.74 7.76
C ARG A 6 26.82 -59.58 7.74
N VAL A 7 26.99 -58.60 8.67
CA VAL A 7 26.29 -57.32 8.65
C VAL A 7 27.08 -56.37 7.74
N THR A 8 26.48 -55.97 6.64
CA THR A 8 27.04 -54.94 5.76
C THR A 8 26.53 -53.58 6.24
N VAL A 9 27.40 -52.76 6.82
CA VAL A 9 27.10 -51.37 7.19
C VAL A 9 27.19 -50.52 5.93
N LEU A 10 26.05 -50.03 5.42
CA LEU A 10 26.02 -48.98 4.40
C LEU A 10 26.37 -47.68 5.06
N ALA A 11 27.51 -47.10 4.76
CA ALA A 11 27.85 -45.73 5.09
C ALA A 11 27.06 -44.76 4.17
N TRP A 12 26.10 -44.07 4.73
CA TRP A 12 25.46 -42.95 4.03
C TRP A 12 26.46 -41.80 3.96
N ALA A 13 26.94 -41.49 2.75
CA ALA A 13 27.70 -40.28 2.48
C ALA A 13 26.74 -39.06 2.65
N MET A 14 26.94 -38.29 3.69
CA MET A 14 26.32 -36.97 3.81
C MET A 14 26.88 -36.07 2.70
N LEU A 15 26.09 -35.85 1.65
CA LEU A 15 26.37 -34.80 0.67
C LEU A 15 26.26 -33.47 1.40
N PRO A 16 27.26 -32.56 1.29
CA PRO A 16 27.16 -31.26 1.85
C PRO A 16 25.97 -30.52 1.21
N LEU A 17 25.03 -30.04 2.03
CA LEU A 17 24.00 -29.09 1.57
C LEU A 17 24.71 -27.91 0.90
N PRO A 18 24.23 -27.46 -0.29
CA PRO A 18 24.79 -26.27 -0.90
C PRO A 18 24.65 -25.11 0.07
N LEU A 19 25.78 -24.53 0.44
CA LEU A 19 25.82 -23.23 1.11
C LEU A 19 24.97 -22.29 0.26
N LEU A 20 23.84 -21.80 0.78
CA LEU A 20 23.07 -20.76 0.13
C LEU A 20 24.04 -19.60 -0.12
N ALA A 21 24.43 -19.42 -1.38
CA ALA A 21 25.26 -18.31 -1.78
C ALA A 21 24.56 -17.04 -1.27
N GLN A 22 25.23 -16.28 -0.41
CA GLN A 22 24.76 -14.95 -0.05
C GLN A 22 24.60 -14.21 -1.36
N SER A 23 23.36 -13.95 -1.75
CA SER A 23 23.08 -13.16 -2.95
C SER A 23 23.80 -11.82 -2.77
N LYS A 24 24.61 -11.44 -3.76
CA LYS A 24 25.23 -10.13 -3.82
C LYS A 24 24.14 -9.10 -3.52
N ALA A 25 24.45 -8.12 -2.65
CA ALA A 25 23.52 -7.01 -2.41
C ALA A 25 23.10 -6.39 -3.76
N PRO A 26 21.83 -6.10 -3.96
CA PRO A 26 21.37 -5.52 -5.22
C PRO A 26 22.01 -4.15 -5.44
N ASP A 27 22.11 -3.77 -6.68
CA ASP A 27 22.67 -2.47 -7.10
C ASP A 27 21.61 -1.36 -7.04
N TYR A 28 20.84 -1.33 -5.93
CA TYR A 28 19.89 -0.23 -5.68
C TYR A 28 20.60 0.95 -5.04
N ALA A 29 20.18 2.16 -5.39
CA ALA A 29 20.74 3.38 -4.79
C ALA A 29 20.61 3.32 -3.25
N PRO A 30 21.68 3.64 -2.51
CA PRO A 30 21.65 3.56 -1.06
C PRO A 30 20.70 4.59 -0.48
N LEU A 31 19.92 4.18 0.53
CA LEU A 31 19.14 5.11 1.33
C LEU A 31 20.05 5.89 2.27
N THR A 32 19.84 7.19 2.40
CA THR A 32 20.58 8.03 3.35
C THR A 32 19.95 7.96 4.74
N ARG A 33 18.70 7.53 4.82
CA ARG A 33 17.94 7.33 6.06
C ARG A 33 17.37 5.91 6.10
N PRO A 34 17.58 5.16 7.20
CA PRO A 34 16.95 3.86 7.36
C PRO A 34 15.42 4.04 7.48
N ILE A 35 14.67 3.06 7.00
CA ILE A 35 13.25 2.96 7.34
C ILE A 35 13.10 2.63 8.83
N THR A 36 12.10 3.21 9.48
CA THR A 36 11.72 2.82 10.84
C THR A 36 10.60 1.81 10.76
N VAL A 37 10.78 0.66 11.43
CA VAL A 37 9.77 -0.40 11.48
C VAL A 37 9.37 -0.64 12.93
N ASP A 38 8.13 -0.33 13.25
CA ASP A 38 7.51 -0.53 14.54
C ASP A 38 6.69 -1.83 14.59
N GLN A 39 6.28 -2.23 15.77
CA GLN A 39 5.49 -3.44 16.01
C GLN A 39 4.13 -3.09 16.61
N VAL A 40 3.08 -3.74 16.11
CA VAL A 40 1.77 -3.68 16.77
C VAL A 40 1.89 -4.32 18.16
N PRO A 41 1.47 -3.63 19.23
CA PRO A 41 1.69 -4.10 20.60
C PRO A 41 1.21 -5.54 20.84
N GLY A 42 2.15 -6.42 21.24
CA GLY A 42 1.87 -7.82 21.55
C GLY A 42 1.49 -8.70 20.35
N LYS A 43 1.81 -8.30 19.11
CA LYS A 43 1.52 -9.04 17.89
C LYS A 43 2.78 -9.20 17.04
N ASP A 44 2.89 -10.31 16.31
CA ASP A 44 3.93 -10.51 15.30
C ASP A 44 3.54 -9.82 13.97
N ILE A 45 3.15 -8.55 14.08
CA ILE A 45 2.76 -7.67 12.99
C ILE A 45 3.56 -6.38 13.09
N PHE A 46 4.19 -6.01 12.00
CA PHE A 46 5.15 -4.92 11.91
C PHE A 46 4.76 -3.96 10.80
N TYR A 47 5.11 -2.69 10.94
CA TYR A 47 4.80 -1.66 9.95
C TYR A 47 5.87 -0.58 9.89
N SER A 48 6.09 -0.05 8.71
CA SER A 48 6.89 1.16 8.47
C SER A 48 5.96 2.35 8.28
N ILE A 49 6.36 3.52 8.79
CA ILE A 49 5.63 4.77 8.63
C ILE A 49 6.41 5.66 7.67
N GLY A 50 5.74 6.10 6.61
CA GLY A 50 6.28 7.04 5.64
C GLY A 50 6.31 8.48 6.16
N SER A 51 7.07 9.33 5.50
CA SER A 51 7.08 10.76 5.72
C SER A 51 5.72 11.38 5.38
N PRO A 52 5.26 12.40 6.10
CA PRO A 52 3.91 12.93 5.92
C PRO A 52 3.72 13.80 4.66
N GLY A 53 4.80 14.13 3.94
CA GLY A 53 4.78 14.96 2.72
C GLY A 53 4.40 14.21 1.45
N ILE A 54 4.71 14.82 0.31
CA ILE A 54 4.63 14.17 -1.01
C ILE A 54 5.97 13.51 -1.34
N PRO A 55 6.00 12.51 -2.26
CA PRO A 55 7.26 11.87 -2.66
C PRO A 55 8.24 12.88 -3.27
N GLY A 56 9.46 12.91 -2.76
CA GLY A 56 10.53 13.78 -3.22
C GLY A 56 11.92 13.28 -2.80
N LYS A 57 12.97 13.99 -3.23
CA LYS A 57 14.36 13.61 -2.90
C LYS A 57 14.66 13.71 -1.41
N GLU A 58 14.01 14.63 -0.70
CA GLU A 58 14.19 14.85 0.74
C GLU A 58 13.71 13.68 1.62
N ASN A 59 12.76 12.87 1.11
CA ASN A 59 12.24 11.68 1.77
C ASN A 59 12.53 10.38 0.98
N GLU A 60 13.30 10.48 -0.12
CA GLU A 60 13.71 9.34 -0.96
C GLU A 60 12.52 8.51 -1.46
N GLY A 61 11.34 9.17 -1.60
CA GLY A 61 10.09 8.53 -1.97
C GLY A 61 9.41 7.74 -0.85
N ASN A 62 9.89 7.81 0.39
CA ASN A 62 9.31 7.13 1.55
C ASN A 62 8.14 7.93 2.12
N THR A 63 6.95 7.81 1.54
CA THR A 63 5.75 8.55 1.95
C THR A 63 4.58 7.68 2.36
N SER A 64 4.53 6.42 1.90
CA SER A 64 3.49 5.47 2.27
C SER A 64 3.88 4.61 3.47
N ASN A 65 2.89 4.01 4.10
CA ASN A 65 3.08 2.95 5.06
C ASN A 65 3.07 1.59 4.34
N ALA A 66 3.86 0.66 4.85
CA ALA A 66 3.83 -0.74 4.48
C ALA A 66 3.99 -1.60 5.73
N GLY A 67 3.69 -2.88 5.64
CA GLY A 67 3.93 -3.73 6.80
C GLY A 67 3.84 -5.22 6.49
N TYR A 68 3.97 -6.03 7.52
CA TYR A 68 3.94 -7.47 7.36
C TYR A 68 3.52 -8.19 8.65
N ALA A 69 2.97 -9.38 8.47
CA ALA A 69 2.65 -10.29 9.56
C ALA A 69 3.52 -11.55 9.46
N VAL A 70 4.17 -11.91 10.56
CA VAL A 70 4.92 -13.15 10.70
C VAL A 70 3.98 -14.21 11.26
N THR A 71 3.98 -15.39 10.62
CA THR A 71 3.19 -16.55 11.05
C THR A 71 4.10 -17.75 11.32
N SER A 72 3.56 -18.88 11.77
CA SER A 72 4.36 -20.10 11.95
C SER A 72 4.87 -20.68 10.61
N GLU A 73 4.23 -20.36 9.46
CA GLU A 73 4.49 -20.98 8.16
C GLU A 73 5.03 -20.01 7.09
N GLY A 74 5.23 -18.74 7.43
CA GLY A 74 5.72 -17.73 6.49
C GLY A 74 5.27 -16.33 6.84
N VAL A 75 5.59 -15.39 5.94
CA VAL A 75 5.31 -13.97 6.08
C VAL A 75 4.31 -13.54 5.01
N VAL A 76 3.36 -12.68 5.40
CA VAL A 76 2.47 -11.94 4.48
C VAL A 76 2.81 -10.47 4.60
N VAL A 77 3.11 -9.84 3.47
CA VAL A 77 3.46 -8.41 3.37
C VAL A 77 2.26 -7.64 2.80
N PHE A 78 2.07 -6.42 3.25
CA PHE A 78 1.09 -5.48 2.70
C PHE A 78 1.83 -4.21 2.27
N ASP A 79 1.81 -3.94 0.97
CA ASP A 79 2.57 -2.91 0.25
C ASP A 79 4.10 -3.08 0.33
N ALA A 80 4.79 -2.37 -0.54
CA ALA A 80 6.24 -2.54 -0.72
C ALA A 80 7.02 -1.23 -0.70
N LEU A 81 6.36 -0.10 -0.40
CA LEU A 81 6.93 1.24 -0.43
C LEU A 81 7.25 1.75 -1.85
N GLY A 82 7.77 2.98 -1.93
CA GLY A 82 7.80 3.79 -3.15
C GLY A 82 9.04 3.66 -4.04
N THR A 83 10.04 2.87 -3.66
CA THR A 83 11.25 2.68 -4.48
C THR A 83 11.83 1.28 -4.27
N PRO A 84 12.61 0.73 -5.24
CA PRO A 84 13.32 -0.53 -5.06
C PRO A 84 14.21 -0.55 -3.82
N SER A 85 14.87 0.56 -3.51
CA SER A 85 15.72 0.71 -2.30
C SER A 85 14.93 0.57 -1.01
N LEU A 86 13.74 1.19 -0.94
CA LEU A 86 12.83 1.09 0.21
C LEU A 86 12.27 -0.32 0.35
N GLY A 87 11.84 -0.95 -0.76
CA GLY A 87 11.40 -2.35 -0.77
C GLY A 87 12.49 -3.30 -0.30
N TRP A 88 13.74 -3.07 -0.71
CA TRP A 88 14.90 -3.82 -0.22
C TRP A 88 15.11 -3.63 1.28
N ALA A 89 15.01 -2.40 1.79
CA ALA A 89 15.15 -2.13 3.22
C ALA A 89 14.07 -2.84 4.04
N LEU A 90 12.80 -2.86 3.56
CA LEU A 90 11.71 -3.59 4.20
C LEU A 90 11.98 -5.11 4.19
N LEU A 91 12.42 -5.66 3.06
CA LEU A 91 12.79 -7.07 2.94
C LEU A 91 13.93 -7.43 3.89
N GLN A 92 14.93 -6.57 4.04
CA GLN A 92 16.03 -6.78 5.00
C GLN A 92 15.53 -6.73 6.47
N ASP A 93 14.57 -5.88 6.80
CA ASP A 93 13.96 -5.86 8.13
C ASP A 93 13.21 -7.16 8.43
N ILE A 94 12.44 -7.68 7.47
CA ILE A 94 11.79 -9.00 7.59
C ILE A 94 12.82 -10.08 7.89
N ARG A 95 13.92 -10.15 7.12
CA ARG A 95 14.97 -11.16 7.27
C ARG A 95 15.74 -11.08 8.61
N LYS A 96 15.81 -9.89 9.22
CA LYS A 96 16.39 -9.73 10.56
C LYS A 96 15.51 -10.30 11.65
N ARG A 97 14.19 -10.40 11.43
CA ARG A 97 13.22 -10.84 12.43
C ARG A 97 12.83 -12.31 12.28
N THR A 98 12.93 -12.86 11.07
CA THR A 98 12.56 -14.25 10.79
C THR A 98 13.31 -14.80 9.59
N ASP A 99 13.60 -16.09 9.63
CA ASP A 99 14.15 -16.89 8.52
C ASP A 99 13.08 -17.50 7.61
N LYS A 100 11.79 -17.27 7.93
CA LYS A 100 10.67 -17.80 7.17
C LYS A 100 10.54 -17.16 5.80
N ASP A 101 10.05 -17.93 4.85
CA ASP A 101 9.77 -17.43 3.50
C ASP A 101 8.68 -16.36 3.51
N ILE A 102 8.85 -15.34 2.69
CA ILE A 102 7.76 -14.43 2.32
C ILE A 102 6.89 -15.20 1.33
N ARG A 103 5.64 -15.46 1.73
CA ARG A 103 4.72 -16.28 0.95
C ARG A 103 3.85 -15.43 0.03
N TYR A 104 3.36 -14.31 0.56
CA TYR A 104 2.45 -13.43 -0.16
C TYR A 104 2.82 -11.97 0.07
N ILE A 105 2.60 -11.17 -0.97
CA ILE A 105 2.63 -9.71 -0.91
C ILE A 105 1.31 -9.21 -1.47
N VAL A 106 0.60 -8.40 -0.73
CA VAL A 106 -0.64 -7.76 -1.15
C VAL A 106 -0.32 -6.33 -1.54
N ALA A 107 -0.56 -5.95 -2.78
CA ALA A 107 -0.50 -4.56 -3.22
C ALA A 107 -1.87 -3.93 -2.98
N SER A 108 -1.93 -2.92 -2.11
CA SER A 108 -3.19 -2.27 -1.75
C SER A 108 -3.87 -1.61 -2.95
N HIS A 109 -3.09 -0.97 -3.80
CA HIS A 109 -3.51 -0.35 -5.05
C HIS A 109 -2.29 -0.02 -5.92
N TYR A 110 -2.49 0.53 -7.11
CA TYR A 110 -1.45 0.71 -8.12
C TYR A 110 -0.57 1.97 -7.97
N HIS A 111 -0.73 2.82 -6.96
CA HIS A 111 0.09 4.02 -6.83
C HIS A 111 1.55 3.70 -6.53
N ALA A 112 2.43 4.51 -7.12
CA ALA A 112 3.87 4.27 -7.16
C ALA A 112 4.51 4.08 -5.78
N ASP A 113 4.09 4.86 -4.80
CA ASP A 113 4.61 4.80 -3.43
C ASP A 113 4.19 3.55 -2.65
N HIS A 114 3.32 2.71 -3.20
CA HIS A 114 2.94 1.40 -2.64
C HIS A 114 3.57 0.22 -3.38
N ILE A 115 3.91 0.38 -4.68
CA ILE A 115 4.26 -0.76 -5.53
C ILE A 115 5.68 -0.78 -6.09
N TYR A 116 6.41 0.35 -6.17
CA TYR A 116 7.73 0.31 -6.83
C TYR A 116 8.77 -0.50 -6.05
N GLY A 117 8.61 -0.64 -4.74
CA GLY A 117 9.43 -1.55 -3.94
C GLY A 117 9.17 -3.05 -4.22
N LEU A 118 8.07 -3.40 -4.91
CA LEU A 118 7.80 -4.80 -5.33
C LEU A 118 8.94 -5.39 -6.15
N GLN A 119 9.69 -4.56 -6.88
CA GLN A 119 10.86 -5.02 -7.63
C GLN A 119 11.87 -5.73 -6.72
N ALA A 120 12.19 -5.19 -5.55
CA ALA A 120 13.12 -5.80 -4.63
C ALA A 120 12.64 -7.18 -4.14
N PHE A 121 11.34 -7.32 -3.89
CA PHE A 121 10.76 -8.59 -3.51
C PHE A 121 10.74 -9.59 -4.66
N ARG A 122 10.44 -9.16 -5.88
CA ARG A 122 10.46 -10.01 -7.08
C ARG A 122 11.85 -10.55 -7.35
N ASP A 123 12.86 -9.72 -7.19
CA ASP A 123 14.26 -10.08 -7.49
C ASP A 123 14.88 -10.97 -6.38
N HIS A 124 14.38 -10.89 -5.12
CA HIS A 124 15.02 -11.50 -3.96
C HIS A 124 14.10 -12.40 -3.11
N SER A 125 12.90 -12.69 -3.56
CA SER A 125 11.99 -13.65 -2.93
C SER A 125 11.21 -14.45 -3.97
N ARG A 126 10.44 -15.45 -3.49
CA ARG A 126 9.50 -16.23 -4.30
C ARG A 126 8.05 -15.92 -3.92
N ALA A 127 7.83 -14.76 -3.33
CA ALA A 127 6.51 -14.37 -2.88
C ALA A 127 5.54 -14.22 -4.06
N VAL A 128 4.30 -14.65 -3.86
CA VAL A 128 3.20 -14.44 -4.79
C VAL A 128 2.62 -13.05 -4.53
N ILE A 129 2.56 -12.22 -5.55
CA ILE A 129 2.00 -10.87 -5.49
C ILE A 129 0.52 -10.94 -5.82
N ILE A 130 -0.31 -10.38 -4.95
CA ILE A 130 -1.77 -10.38 -5.06
C ILE A 130 -2.26 -8.93 -5.11
N ALA A 131 -3.17 -8.65 -6.06
CA ALA A 131 -3.79 -7.35 -6.22
C ALA A 131 -5.27 -7.48 -6.61
N GLN A 132 -5.98 -6.36 -6.68
CA GLN A 132 -7.34 -6.31 -7.20
C GLN A 132 -7.31 -6.32 -8.74
N ASP A 133 -8.37 -6.83 -9.40
CA ASP A 133 -8.42 -7.00 -10.86
C ASP A 133 -8.10 -5.73 -11.66
N HIS A 134 -8.56 -4.55 -11.20
CA HIS A 134 -8.28 -3.27 -11.85
C HIS A 134 -6.84 -2.75 -11.65
N SER A 135 -6.01 -3.42 -10.86
CA SER A 135 -4.58 -3.09 -10.79
C SER A 135 -3.87 -3.37 -12.11
N GLY A 136 -4.38 -4.31 -12.91
CA GLY A 136 -3.94 -4.61 -14.26
C GLY A 136 -4.14 -3.45 -15.23
N ASP A 137 -5.12 -2.59 -15.02
CA ASP A 137 -5.35 -1.40 -15.84
C ASP A 137 -4.15 -0.42 -15.80
N TYR A 138 -3.29 -0.55 -14.78
CA TYR A 138 -2.04 0.20 -14.66
C TYR A 138 -0.79 -0.58 -15.13
N SER A 139 -0.75 -1.90 -14.98
CA SER A 139 0.46 -2.72 -15.17
C SER A 139 0.43 -3.61 -16.42
N GLU A 140 -0.74 -3.85 -17.00
CA GLU A 140 -0.92 -4.75 -18.14
C GLU A 140 -1.28 -4.00 -19.42
N ASN A 141 -0.58 -4.36 -20.48
CA ASN A 141 -0.62 -4.09 -21.91
C ASN A 141 -2.00 -3.79 -22.56
N LYS A 142 -2.75 -2.85 -22.03
CA LYS A 142 -3.77 -2.19 -22.81
C LYS A 142 -3.20 -0.84 -23.26
N GLU A 143 -3.29 -0.49 -24.52
CA GLU A 143 -2.69 0.72 -25.14
C GLU A 143 -2.78 2.01 -24.31
N THR A 144 -3.74 2.08 -23.36
CA THR A 144 -3.92 3.19 -22.44
C THR A 144 -3.27 2.99 -21.07
N ALA A 145 -2.99 1.74 -20.66
CA ALA A 145 -2.43 1.43 -19.33
C ALA A 145 -0.90 1.49 -19.31
N ASP A 146 -0.24 1.03 -20.39
CA ASP A 146 1.22 1.10 -20.53
C ASP A 146 1.71 2.54 -20.63
N GLU A 147 1.00 3.38 -21.40
CA GLU A 147 1.31 4.81 -21.46
C GLU A 147 1.21 5.46 -20.08
N ARG A 148 0.22 5.09 -19.24
CA ARG A 148 0.08 5.63 -17.89
C ARG A 148 1.16 5.13 -16.96
N ALA A 149 1.48 3.85 -16.96
CA ALA A 149 2.53 3.27 -16.15
C ALA A 149 3.90 3.84 -16.51
N GLU A 150 4.21 3.92 -17.80
CA GLU A 150 5.50 4.43 -18.29
C GLU A 150 5.64 5.93 -18.07
N VAL A 151 4.60 6.72 -18.35
CA VAL A 151 4.59 8.17 -18.10
C VAL A 151 4.74 8.47 -16.61
N ARG A 152 4.04 7.74 -15.73
CA ARG A 152 4.19 7.90 -14.28
C ARG A 152 5.57 7.47 -13.81
N LEU A 153 6.11 6.38 -14.35
CA LEU A 153 7.46 5.92 -14.01
C LEU A 153 8.51 6.96 -14.41
N GLU A 154 8.38 7.58 -15.60
CA GLU A 154 9.28 8.64 -16.03
C GLU A 154 9.20 9.88 -15.12
N GLN A 155 8.01 10.32 -14.76
CA GLN A 155 7.83 11.39 -13.78
C GLN A 155 8.47 11.06 -12.43
N ARG A 156 8.41 9.78 -12.01
CA ARG A 156 9.04 9.33 -10.77
C ARG A 156 10.56 9.25 -10.87
N ARG A 157 11.11 8.87 -12.04
CA ARG A 157 12.56 8.94 -12.29
C ARG A 157 13.06 10.38 -12.16
N GLU A 158 12.38 11.34 -12.75
CA GLU A 158 12.73 12.75 -12.64
C GLU A 158 12.68 13.25 -11.18
N ALA A 159 11.61 12.92 -10.45
CA ALA A 159 11.38 13.36 -9.09
C ALA A 159 12.26 12.65 -8.06
N LEU A 160 12.59 11.35 -8.26
CA LEU A 160 13.16 10.48 -7.24
C LEU A 160 14.53 9.88 -7.61
N ALA A 161 15.18 10.32 -8.70
CA ALA A 161 16.54 9.86 -8.97
C ALA A 161 17.47 10.17 -7.78
N PRO A 162 18.34 9.22 -7.37
CA PRO A 162 18.68 7.95 -8.03
C PRO A 162 17.88 6.72 -7.56
N TRP A 163 16.90 6.86 -6.66
CA TRP A 163 16.16 5.72 -6.07
C TRP A 163 15.10 5.12 -7.01
N VAL A 164 14.67 5.90 -8.01
CA VAL A 164 13.92 5.46 -9.19
C VAL A 164 14.74 5.85 -10.40
N ASP A 165 15.13 4.88 -11.22
CA ASP A 165 16.07 5.02 -12.34
C ASP A 165 15.60 4.25 -13.58
N GLU A 166 16.46 4.13 -14.60
CA GLU A 166 16.18 3.40 -15.83
C GLU A 166 16.04 1.88 -15.63
N HIS A 167 16.48 1.34 -14.50
CA HIS A 167 16.35 -0.08 -14.14
C HIS A 167 15.11 -0.37 -13.31
N THR A 168 14.40 0.68 -12.88
CA THR A 168 13.17 0.55 -12.11
C THR A 168 12.04 0.04 -13.01
N ARG A 169 11.35 -0.99 -12.53
CA ARG A 169 10.27 -1.70 -13.25
C ARG A 169 9.00 -1.70 -12.42
N VAL A 170 7.86 -1.51 -13.07
CA VAL A 170 6.56 -1.83 -12.48
C VAL A 170 6.37 -3.35 -12.52
N ILE A 171 6.11 -3.96 -11.37
CA ILE A 171 5.97 -5.42 -11.24
C ILE A 171 4.48 -5.76 -11.23
N PRO A 172 3.99 -6.55 -12.21
CA PRO A 172 2.60 -6.98 -12.25
C PRO A 172 2.30 -8.01 -11.13
N PRO A 173 1.04 -8.10 -10.68
CA PRO A 173 0.61 -9.15 -9.77
C PRO A 173 0.64 -10.53 -10.42
N ASP A 174 0.79 -11.58 -9.60
CA ASP A 174 0.70 -12.97 -10.02
C ASP A 174 -0.75 -13.49 -9.95
N ILE A 175 -1.54 -12.94 -9.03
CA ILE A 175 -2.94 -13.29 -8.80
C ILE A 175 -3.73 -12.00 -8.62
N THR A 176 -4.89 -11.93 -9.27
CA THR A 176 -5.85 -10.86 -9.04
C THR A 176 -7.19 -11.43 -8.57
N PHE A 177 -8.04 -10.57 -7.98
CA PHE A 177 -9.38 -10.92 -7.54
C PHE A 177 -10.32 -9.70 -7.60
N ALA A 178 -11.60 -9.93 -7.75
CA ALA A 178 -12.62 -8.87 -7.86
C ALA A 178 -12.98 -8.27 -6.49
N ASP A 179 -13.64 -9.06 -5.62
CA ASP A 179 -14.31 -8.51 -4.42
C ASP A 179 -13.59 -8.89 -3.12
N LYS A 180 -13.37 -10.19 -2.93
CA LYS A 180 -12.80 -10.71 -1.68
C LYS A 180 -12.10 -12.04 -1.87
N ILE A 181 -10.94 -12.19 -1.22
CA ILE A 181 -10.23 -13.46 -1.11
C ILE A 181 -9.74 -13.64 0.35
N THR A 182 -9.59 -14.87 0.79
CA THR A 182 -9.06 -15.19 2.12
C THR A 182 -7.87 -16.12 2.00
N ILE A 183 -6.76 -15.73 2.62
CA ILE A 183 -5.56 -16.54 2.74
C ILE A 183 -5.48 -17.04 4.18
N THR A 184 -5.26 -18.34 4.35
CA THR A 184 -4.94 -18.93 5.67
C THR A 184 -3.48 -19.39 5.65
N LEU A 185 -2.69 -18.90 6.60
CA LEU A 185 -1.27 -19.20 6.72
C LEU A 185 -0.84 -19.22 8.18
N GLY A 186 -0.28 -20.33 8.64
CA GLY A 186 0.35 -20.45 9.95
C GLY A 186 -0.54 -20.02 11.13
N GLY A 187 -1.82 -20.40 11.09
CA GLY A 187 -2.79 -20.11 12.15
C GLY A 187 -3.44 -18.72 12.09
N LYS A 188 -3.08 -17.91 11.12
CA LYS A 188 -3.73 -16.61 10.86
C LYS A 188 -4.57 -16.66 9.59
N ARG A 189 -5.61 -15.82 9.55
CA ARG A 189 -6.46 -15.60 8.39
C ARG A 189 -6.31 -14.15 7.94
N PHE A 190 -6.01 -13.97 6.68
CA PHE A 190 -5.85 -12.69 6.00
C PHE A 190 -7.03 -12.52 5.05
N SER A 191 -7.98 -11.67 5.42
CA SER A 191 -9.12 -11.33 4.57
C SER A 191 -8.77 -10.11 3.74
N LEU A 192 -8.56 -10.30 2.43
CA LEU A 192 -8.35 -9.23 1.45
C LEU A 192 -9.71 -8.81 0.91
N ILE A 193 -10.04 -7.55 1.03
CA ILE A 193 -11.36 -7.00 0.70
C ILE A 193 -11.16 -5.83 -0.25
N SER A 194 -11.78 -5.88 -1.43
CA SER A 194 -11.81 -4.74 -2.34
C SER A 194 -12.68 -3.63 -1.75
N ALA A 195 -12.19 -2.43 -1.73
CA ALA A 195 -12.88 -1.23 -1.27
C ALA A 195 -13.08 -0.19 -2.39
N GLY A 196 -12.66 -0.55 -3.60
CA GLY A 196 -12.73 0.34 -4.76
C GLY A 196 -14.03 0.24 -5.58
N PRO A 197 -14.21 1.17 -6.51
CA PRO A 197 -13.36 2.34 -6.73
C PRO A 197 -13.58 3.40 -5.64
N ALA A 198 -12.54 3.73 -4.88
CA ALA A 198 -12.61 4.74 -3.82
C ALA A 198 -11.49 5.77 -3.96
N HIS A 199 -10.29 5.53 -3.35
CA HIS A 199 -9.08 6.29 -3.58
C HIS A 199 -8.47 6.01 -4.96
N SER A 200 -8.62 4.77 -5.41
CA SER A 200 -8.27 4.29 -6.77
C SER A 200 -9.30 3.26 -7.24
N SER A 201 -9.17 2.83 -8.50
CA SER A 201 -9.99 1.75 -9.04
C SER A 201 -9.70 0.39 -8.40
N SER A 202 -8.55 0.21 -7.76
CA SER A 202 -8.02 -1.10 -7.32
C SER A 202 -7.79 -1.23 -5.81
N ASP A 203 -8.47 -0.43 -5.00
CA ASP A 203 -8.22 -0.40 -3.54
C ASP A 203 -8.54 -1.73 -2.84
N ILE A 204 -7.59 -2.18 -2.01
CA ILE A 204 -7.70 -3.36 -1.15
C ILE A 204 -7.39 -2.98 0.30
N MET A 205 -8.14 -3.59 1.22
CA MET A 205 -7.82 -3.66 2.64
C MET A 205 -7.48 -5.10 3.03
N MET A 206 -6.64 -5.30 4.05
CA MET A 206 -6.29 -6.61 4.60
C MET A 206 -6.55 -6.67 6.10
N MET A 207 -7.54 -7.47 6.51
CA MET A 207 -7.78 -7.78 7.93
C MET A 207 -6.99 -9.02 8.34
N VAL A 208 -6.23 -8.91 9.42
CA VAL A 208 -5.46 -10.02 10.02
C VAL A 208 -6.18 -10.54 11.26
N GLU A 209 -6.64 -11.78 11.21
CA GLU A 209 -7.37 -12.45 12.28
C GLU A 209 -6.56 -13.63 12.87
N PRO A 210 -6.65 -13.88 14.17
CA PRO A 210 -7.54 -13.28 15.18
C PRO A 210 -7.02 -11.97 15.78
N ASP A 211 -5.92 -11.38 15.25
CA ASP A 211 -5.27 -10.21 15.85
C ASP A 211 -6.14 -8.96 15.82
N GLY A 212 -7.05 -8.85 14.84
CA GLY A 212 -7.92 -7.70 14.67
C GLY A 212 -7.16 -6.47 14.14
N VAL A 213 -6.05 -6.69 13.41
CA VAL A 213 -5.25 -5.63 12.80
C VAL A 213 -5.68 -5.45 11.35
N LEU A 214 -6.01 -4.22 10.96
CA LEU A 214 -6.37 -3.86 9.60
C LEU A 214 -5.26 -3.03 8.95
N PHE A 215 -4.73 -3.52 7.84
CA PHE A 215 -4.02 -2.71 6.88
C PHE A 215 -5.05 -2.12 5.92
N ALA A 216 -5.19 -0.81 5.90
CA ALA A 216 -6.30 -0.14 5.23
C ALA A 216 -5.94 0.42 3.85
N GLY A 217 -4.66 0.40 3.46
CA GLY A 217 -4.21 1.14 2.29
C GLY A 217 -4.66 2.59 2.34
N ASP A 218 -4.82 3.23 1.21
CA ASP A 218 -5.18 4.63 1.11
C ASP A 218 -6.68 4.94 1.34
N ILE A 219 -7.47 3.91 1.63
CA ILE A 219 -8.82 4.10 2.12
C ILE A 219 -8.81 4.90 3.43
N VAL A 220 -7.78 4.71 4.26
CA VAL A 220 -7.61 5.50 5.49
C VAL A 220 -6.25 6.22 5.45
N GLN A 221 -6.31 7.54 5.61
CA GLN A 221 -5.16 8.40 5.78
C GLN A 221 -5.33 9.17 7.09
N ASN A 222 -4.44 8.97 8.04
CA ASN A 222 -4.61 9.49 9.40
C ASN A 222 -3.63 10.63 9.69
N GLY A 223 -4.17 11.86 9.79
CA GLY A 223 -3.36 13.05 10.10
C GLY A 223 -2.59 13.63 8.90
N ARG A 224 -3.01 13.29 7.68
CA ARG A 224 -2.49 13.84 6.42
C ARG A 224 -3.64 14.06 5.44
N ILE A 225 -3.61 15.13 4.65
CA ILE A 225 -4.60 15.37 3.61
C ILE A 225 -4.45 14.30 2.51
N PRO A 226 -5.51 13.54 2.22
CA PRO A 226 -5.48 12.50 1.19
C PRO A 226 -5.20 13.07 -0.19
N PHE A 227 -4.73 12.22 -1.10
CA PHE A 227 -4.64 12.54 -2.52
C PHE A 227 -5.90 12.02 -3.23
N MET A 228 -6.58 12.91 -3.97
CA MET A 228 -7.83 12.58 -4.68
C MET A 228 -7.81 13.06 -6.14
N ASN A 229 -6.68 13.58 -6.60
CA ASN A 229 -6.59 14.18 -7.94
C ASN A 229 -6.26 13.14 -9.00
N SER A 230 -7.04 12.06 -9.05
CA SER A 230 -6.99 10.98 -10.04
C SER A 230 -8.36 10.77 -10.67
N ASP A 231 -8.42 10.39 -11.94
CA ASP A 231 -9.69 10.30 -12.69
C ASP A 231 -10.60 9.17 -12.20
N ASP A 232 -10.02 8.15 -11.59
CA ASP A 232 -10.71 6.96 -11.06
C ASP A 232 -11.15 7.09 -9.60
N VAL A 233 -10.87 8.23 -8.93
CA VAL A 233 -11.35 8.52 -7.58
C VAL A 233 -12.88 8.69 -7.58
N SER A 234 -13.54 8.03 -6.63
CA SER A 234 -14.95 8.24 -6.32
C SER A 234 -15.13 8.51 -4.83
N THR A 235 -15.39 9.77 -4.48
CA THR A 235 -15.59 10.12 -3.07
C THR A 235 -16.88 9.57 -2.49
N THR A 236 -17.87 9.26 -3.33
CA THR A 236 -19.11 8.58 -2.92
C THR A 236 -18.82 7.14 -2.48
N HIS A 237 -18.11 6.37 -3.30
CA HIS A 237 -17.71 5.00 -2.93
C HIS A 237 -16.66 4.98 -1.81
N TRP A 238 -15.78 5.99 -1.76
CA TRP A 238 -14.81 6.09 -0.67
C TRP A 238 -15.48 6.23 0.70
N LEU A 239 -16.53 7.04 0.81
CA LEU A 239 -17.33 7.11 2.03
C LEU A 239 -17.99 5.76 2.39
N GLN A 240 -18.45 4.98 1.39
CA GLN A 240 -18.95 3.61 1.60
C GLN A 240 -17.84 2.68 2.09
N GLY A 241 -16.66 2.71 1.46
CA GLY A 241 -15.48 1.94 1.91
C GLY A 241 -15.09 2.25 3.36
N LEU A 242 -15.16 3.53 3.78
CA LEU A 242 -14.93 3.91 5.17
C LEU A 242 -15.99 3.36 6.12
N ASP A 243 -17.25 3.23 5.69
CA ASP A 243 -18.31 2.56 6.47
C ASP A 243 -18.03 1.05 6.60
N GLU A 244 -17.49 0.41 5.57
CA GLU A 244 -17.06 -0.99 5.62
C GLU A 244 -15.89 -1.18 6.60
N VAL A 245 -14.90 -0.27 6.60
CA VAL A 245 -13.81 -0.28 7.58
C VAL A 245 -14.35 -0.21 9.01
N LEU A 246 -15.34 0.67 9.25
CA LEU A 246 -15.99 0.77 10.55
C LEU A 246 -16.72 -0.52 10.94
N ALA A 247 -17.39 -1.17 9.98
CA ALA A 247 -18.12 -2.43 10.21
C ALA A 247 -17.18 -3.60 10.53
N LEU A 248 -15.95 -3.61 9.99
CA LEU A 248 -14.91 -4.59 10.34
C LEU A 248 -14.47 -4.49 11.80
N ASN A 249 -14.71 -3.35 12.46
CA ASN A 249 -14.38 -3.08 13.86
C ASN A 249 -12.93 -3.47 14.24
N PRO A 250 -11.91 -2.95 13.54
CA PRO A 250 -10.53 -3.30 13.80
C PRO A 250 -10.10 -2.81 15.18
N LYS A 251 -9.25 -3.61 15.85
CA LYS A 251 -8.62 -3.25 17.13
C LYS A 251 -7.40 -2.36 16.96
N TYR A 252 -6.78 -2.45 15.80
CA TYR A 252 -5.63 -1.63 15.39
C TYR A 252 -5.69 -1.41 13.90
N ILE A 253 -5.41 -0.18 13.46
CA ILE A 253 -5.41 0.18 12.05
C ILE A 253 -4.05 0.71 11.62
N ILE A 254 -3.58 0.25 10.48
CA ILE A 254 -2.39 0.74 9.79
C ILE A 254 -2.90 1.38 8.50
N PRO A 255 -2.97 2.73 8.43
CA PRO A 255 -3.43 3.44 7.24
C PRO A 255 -2.37 3.41 6.14
N GLY A 256 -2.73 3.74 4.90
CA GLY A 256 -1.75 3.88 3.80
C GLY A 256 -0.79 5.04 4.02
N HIS A 257 -1.25 6.10 4.68
CA HIS A 257 -0.44 7.25 5.08
C HIS A 257 -0.80 7.75 6.48
N GLY A 258 0.20 8.31 7.17
CA GLY A 258 0.03 8.88 8.50
C GLY A 258 0.12 7.84 9.61
N ASN A 259 -0.43 8.15 10.78
CA ASN A 259 -0.15 7.42 12.00
C ASN A 259 -1.03 6.19 12.18
N PRO A 260 -0.46 4.98 12.38
CA PRO A 260 -1.20 3.81 12.87
C PRO A 260 -1.85 4.09 14.23
N SER A 261 -2.95 3.41 14.53
CA SER A 261 -3.75 3.74 15.72
C SER A 261 -4.51 2.54 16.29
N ALA A 262 -4.54 2.44 17.63
CA ALA A 262 -5.49 1.59 18.35
C ALA A 262 -6.87 2.26 18.47
N ALA A 263 -6.96 3.57 18.28
CA ALA A 263 -8.21 4.32 18.18
C ALA A 263 -8.68 4.35 16.72
N ALA A 264 -9.08 3.19 16.19
CA ALA A 264 -9.37 3.02 14.77
C ALA A 264 -10.51 3.92 14.28
N LYS A 265 -11.52 4.18 15.12
CA LYS A 265 -12.64 5.07 14.76
C LYS A 265 -12.21 6.50 14.51
N GLU A 266 -11.29 7.02 15.33
CA GLU A 266 -10.74 8.37 15.20
C GLU A 266 -9.86 8.49 13.93
N ALA A 267 -9.05 7.46 13.64
CA ALA A 267 -8.23 7.40 12.44
C ALA A 267 -9.09 7.41 11.16
N ILE A 268 -10.18 6.65 11.14
CA ILE A 268 -11.15 6.62 10.05
C ILE A 268 -11.89 7.95 9.93
N ALA A 269 -12.27 8.54 11.07
CA ALA A 269 -13.02 9.80 11.12
C ALA A 269 -12.23 10.95 10.45
N PHE A 270 -10.91 10.96 10.55
CA PHE A 270 -10.11 12.02 9.92
C PHE A 270 -10.34 12.07 8.40
N THR A 271 -10.18 10.94 7.70
CA THR A 271 -10.40 10.86 6.24
C THR A 271 -11.85 11.16 5.88
N ARG A 272 -12.80 10.57 6.63
CA ARG A 272 -14.24 10.77 6.42
C ARG A 272 -14.65 12.22 6.55
N ASP A 273 -14.23 12.87 7.63
CA ASP A 273 -14.60 14.27 7.93
C ASP A 273 -14.02 15.22 6.90
N TYR A 274 -12.80 14.96 6.41
CA TYR A 274 -12.21 15.75 5.35
C TYR A 274 -13.02 15.63 4.05
N ILE A 275 -13.35 14.42 3.62
CA ILE A 275 -14.15 14.19 2.41
C ILE A 275 -15.50 14.89 2.54
N LEU A 276 -16.19 14.70 3.66
CA LEU A 276 -17.51 15.32 3.90
C LEU A 276 -17.44 16.83 3.92
N TYR A 277 -16.38 17.40 4.50
CA TYR A 277 -16.18 18.84 4.54
C TYR A 277 -16.04 19.44 3.15
N VAL A 278 -15.16 18.85 2.31
CA VAL A 278 -14.95 19.33 0.95
C VAL A 278 -16.20 19.12 0.09
N ARG A 279 -16.86 17.95 0.21
CA ARG A 279 -18.11 17.67 -0.51
C ARG A 279 -19.21 18.69 -0.15
N LYS A 280 -19.33 19.05 1.12
CA LYS A 280 -20.31 20.06 1.55
C LYS A 280 -20.04 21.41 0.87
N ALA A 281 -18.82 21.92 0.97
CA ALA A 281 -18.45 23.21 0.38
C ALA A 281 -18.67 23.22 -1.15
N MET A 282 -18.23 22.18 -1.85
CA MET A 282 -18.37 22.11 -3.30
C MET A 282 -19.82 21.84 -3.74
N SER A 283 -20.60 21.08 -2.98
CA SER A 283 -22.02 20.84 -3.27
C SER A 283 -22.86 22.12 -3.22
N GLU A 284 -22.62 22.99 -2.24
CA GLU A 284 -23.28 24.28 -2.13
C GLU A 284 -22.96 25.18 -3.35
N ALA A 285 -21.71 25.17 -3.80
CA ALA A 285 -21.29 25.92 -4.97
C ALA A 285 -21.94 25.40 -6.26
N VAL A 286 -21.90 24.10 -6.50
CA VAL A 286 -22.51 23.45 -7.68
C VAL A 286 -24.03 23.73 -7.72
N ALA A 287 -24.73 23.61 -6.59
CA ALA A 287 -26.16 23.87 -6.50
C ALA A 287 -26.55 25.33 -6.82
N ASN A 288 -25.67 26.28 -6.56
CA ASN A 288 -25.86 27.70 -6.79
C ASN A 288 -25.16 28.22 -8.05
N TRP A 289 -24.62 27.37 -8.91
CA TRP A 289 -23.90 27.72 -10.14
C TRP A 289 -22.70 28.65 -9.90
N VAL A 290 -22.07 28.53 -8.75
CA VAL A 290 -20.82 29.23 -8.40
C VAL A 290 -19.65 28.47 -9.03
N ASP A 291 -18.76 29.17 -9.72
CA ASP A 291 -17.56 28.58 -10.31
C ASP A 291 -16.60 28.05 -9.24
N PHE A 292 -15.74 27.12 -9.63
CA PHE A 292 -14.83 26.44 -8.72
C PHE A 292 -13.88 27.41 -7.99
N ASP A 293 -13.30 28.37 -8.70
CA ASP A 293 -12.31 29.28 -8.11
C ASP A 293 -12.94 30.16 -7.03
N THR A 294 -14.12 30.68 -7.29
CA THR A 294 -14.90 31.42 -6.31
C THR A 294 -15.26 30.55 -5.10
N ALA A 295 -15.72 29.33 -5.36
CA ALA A 295 -16.07 28.37 -4.30
C ALA A 295 -14.86 28.02 -3.42
N TYR A 296 -13.73 27.67 -4.04
CA TYR A 296 -12.53 27.30 -3.33
C TYR A 296 -11.97 28.43 -2.47
N ASN A 297 -11.91 29.66 -3.03
CA ASN A 297 -11.36 30.83 -2.35
C ASN A 297 -12.27 31.34 -1.22
N SER A 298 -13.57 31.09 -1.28
CA SER A 298 -14.51 31.45 -0.23
C SER A 298 -14.68 30.42 0.88
N THR A 299 -14.13 29.21 0.68
CA THR A 299 -14.19 28.13 1.68
C THR A 299 -13.18 28.39 2.80
N ASP A 300 -13.62 28.25 4.06
CA ASP A 300 -12.74 28.32 5.23
C ASP A 300 -11.93 27.04 5.40
N TRP A 301 -10.65 27.07 5.05
CA TRP A 301 -9.73 25.93 5.17
C TRP A 301 -9.02 25.86 6.52
N SER A 302 -9.32 26.70 7.49
CA SER A 302 -8.62 26.79 8.78
C SER A 302 -8.53 25.46 9.53
N LYS A 303 -9.54 24.60 9.39
CA LYS A 303 -9.57 23.25 10.01
C LYS A 303 -8.49 22.31 9.45
N TYR A 304 -8.06 22.50 8.20
CA TYR A 304 -7.23 21.50 7.50
C TYR A 304 -5.89 22.05 7.00
N LYS A 305 -5.73 23.37 6.88
CA LYS A 305 -4.56 24.01 6.26
C LYS A 305 -3.20 23.65 6.88
N ASP A 306 -3.19 23.28 8.15
CA ASP A 306 -1.95 22.97 8.89
C ASP A 306 -1.59 21.47 8.84
N TYR A 307 -2.42 20.65 8.20
CA TYR A 307 -2.10 19.23 8.01
C TYR A 307 -1.12 19.00 6.85
N PRO A 308 -0.21 18.02 6.97
CA PRO A 308 0.69 17.64 5.89
C PRO A 308 -0.06 17.40 4.58
N ALA A 309 0.61 17.70 3.47
CA ALA A 309 0.10 17.63 2.10
C ALA A 309 -1.12 18.53 1.79
N PHE A 310 -1.48 19.48 2.66
CA PHE A 310 -2.58 20.41 2.36
C PHE A 310 -2.27 21.24 1.11
N GLU A 311 -1.13 21.93 1.08
CA GLU A 311 -0.74 22.81 -0.03
C GLU A 311 -0.66 22.09 -1.38
N SER A 312 -0.22 20.83 -1.37
CA SER A 312 -0.06 20.03 -2.59
C SER A 312 -1.38 19.41 -3.07
N ASN A 313 -2.26 19.01 -2.15
CA ASN A 313 -3.38 18.16 -2.50
C ASN A 313 -4.74 18.87 -2.45
N ASN A 314 -4.94 19.81 -1.50
CA ASN A 314 -6.29 20.29 -1.16
C ASN A 314 -7.04 20.93 -2.33
N ARG A 315 -6.37 21.76 -3.14
CA ARG A 315 -7.03 22.41 -4.28
C ARG A 315 -7.41 21.40 -5.36
N GLY A 316 -6.53 20.44 -5.68
CA GLY A 316 -6.83 19.36 -6.63
C GLY A 316 -7.97 18.47 -6.15
N ASN A 317 -7.97 18.12 -4.86
CA ASN A 317 -9.04 17.35 -4.24
C ASN A 317 -10.40 18.06 -4.34
N ALA A 318 -10.43 19.35 -3.97
CA ALA A 318 -11.66 20.14 -4.05
C ALA A 318 -12.17 20.24 -5.48
N TYR A 319 -11.27 20.40 -6.47
CA TYR A 319 -11.64 20.44 -7.88
C TYR A 319 -12.20 19.10 -8.38
N ARG A 320 -11.56 17.98 -8.02
CA ARG A 320 -12.06 16.66 -8.37
C ARG A 320 -13.45 16.39 -7.79
N ILE A 321 -13.65 16.74 -6.52
CA ILE A 321 -14.97 16.62 -5.85
C ILE A 321 -16.00 17.54 -6.52
N PHE A 322 -15.63 18.77 -6.88
CA PHE A 322 -16.51 19.68 -7.61
C PHE A 322 -17.00 19.05 -8.92
N LEU A 323 -16.09 18.50 -9.72
CA LEU A 323 -16.43 17.82 -10.99
C LEU A 323 -17.30 16.57 -10.77
N GLU A 324 -17.03 15.76 -9.75
CA GLU A 324 -17.87 14.59 -9.40
C GLU A 324 -19.31 15.02 -9.09
N LEU A 325 -19.46 16.08 -8.31
CA LEU A 325 -20.76 16.60 -7.92
C LEU A 325 -21.51 17.25 -9.09
N GLU A 326 -20.82 18.03 -9.92
CA GLU A 326 -21.37 18.62 -11.13
C GLU A 326 -21.88 17.52 -12.09
N ALA A 327 -21.04 16.51 -12.38
CA ALA A 327 -21.44 15.40 -13.23
C ALA A 327 -22.67 14.63 -12.69
N SER A 328 -22.84 14.58 -11.37
CA SER A 328 -23.97 13.91 -10.73
C SER A 328 -25.29 14.65 -10.91
N GLN A 329 -25.27 15.96 -11.11
CA GLN A 329 -26.47 16.78 -11.37
C GLN A 329 -27.06 16.52 -12.76
N PHE A 330 -26.20 16.26 -13.75
CA PHE A 330 -26.64 16.03 -15.14
C PHE A 330 -27.11 14.58 -15.42
N LYS A 331 -26.91 13.67 -14.45
CA LYS A 331 -27.39 12.26 -14.57
C LYS A 331 -28.81 12.06 -14.00
N LYS A 332 -29.43 13.10 -13.46
CA LYS A 332 -30.83 13.11 -12.99
C LYS A 332 -31.76 13.62 -14.10
#